data_1f91342b139c47452d05758cb9cbe114
#
_entry.id   1f91342b139c47452d05758cb9cbe114
#
_cell.length_a   1.000
_cell.length_b   1.000
_cell.length_c   1.000
_cell.angle_alpha   90.00
_cell.angle_beta   90.00
_cell.angle_gamma   90.00
#
_symmetry.space_group_name_H-M   'P 1'
#
loop_
_entity.id
_entity.type
_entity.pdbx_description
1 polymer ?
#
loop_
_entity_poly.entity_id
_entity_poly.type
_entity_poly.pdbx_seq_one_letter_code
_entity_poly.pdbx_strand_id
1 'polypeptide(L)'
;KTEQNASQKGDKKTITGVVADRRGEPLIGVTVRVEGENIGTATDIDGRFSLEAPIGAKISFSYIGYVSQSHTVNKQNIYNVSLSEDSQVLEEVVIVGYGSMKRKDITTAVSVVSTADIEERPIMTAAQAIQGKAAGIQVVQPSGMPGSGVTIRVRGATSVQASNEPLYVVDGLPSDDISNISPNDIESMQILKDASSAAIYGARAANGVVLITTKRGKIGAPQVKMSAYVGFSKLGKKIDALNTEQYKDLMKDLKAVSDVAPNIPENETRYVDWTDLFFGTGVNQNYQLSVANGTEKLQYFVSGGYSDEQGIVEKAHFNRYNFRANLDSEQTKWLKMALNFAYSHTGGQWVNESRSSLRAGSILSVVNTPPFMQKWNPYDPNEYDEQAYGARILNPLAANAADSNTNTDHINGSLGFTVDIYKGLKFKTTFGIELTNEHWDYYLDPISTSDGRGTKGRVEESFSRNFEWLFENLLTYDCSFNKHNLSILGGATQQRAQYNASWMAGFDLAESYPDIHSISAANQLDKDACGSSASAWTLASFLGRIAYNYDSRYLLTVNFRADGSSKFNK
;
A
#
# COMPACT_ATOMS: atom_id res chain seq x y z
N LYS A 1 6.01 -19.20 -59.27
CA LYS A 1 4.72 -19.92 -59.09
C LYS A 1 4.36 -19.72 -57.63
N THR A 2 3.48 -18.78 -57.41
CA THR A 2 2.92 -18.39 -56.12
C THR A 2 1.58 -19.12 -56.04
N GLU A 3 1.46 -20.09 -55.16
CA GLU A 3 0.18 -20.71 -54.86
C GLU A 3 -0.50 -19.88 -53.76
N GLN A 4 -1.55 -19.20 -54.13
CA GLN A 4 -2.52 -18.57 -53.23
C GLN A 4 -3.36 -19.68 -52.58
N ASN A 5 -3.22 -19.87 -51.30
CA ASN A 5 -4.19 -20.61 -50.48
C ASN A 5 -5.47 -19.77 -50.36
N ALA A 6 -6.45 -20.05 -51.16
CA ALA A 6 -7.81 -19.56 -51.05
C ALA A 6 -8.46 -20.22 -49.82
N SER A 7 -8.64 -19.47 -48.73
CA SER A 7 -9.50 -19.81 -47.61
C SER A 7 -10.91 -20.10 -48.14
N GLN A 8 -11.38 -21.34 -48.00
CA GLN A 8 -12.76 -21.73 -48.28
C GLN A 8 -13.68 -20.98 -47.30
N LYS A 9 -14.43 -20.01 -47.85
CA LYS A 9 -15.51 -19.32 -47.15
C LYS A 9 -16.65 -20.33 -46.98
N GLY A 10 -16.72 -21.03 -45.82
CA GLY A 10 -17.82 -21.92 -45.53
C GLY A 10 -19.16 -21.17 -45.55
N ASP A 11 -20.23 -21.82 -46.02
CA ASP A 11 -21.58 -21.26 -46.04
C ASP A 11 -21.95 -20.76 -44.63
N LYS A 12 -22.18 -19.46 -44.50
CA LYS A 12 -22.64 -18.84 -43.26
C LYS A 12 -24.10 -19.14 -43.04
N LYS A 13 -24.48 -19.44 -41.84
CA LYS A 13 -25.82 -19.80 -41.42
C LYS A 13 -26.22 -19.01 -40.18
N THR A 14 -27.44 -18.52 -40.16
CA THR A 14 -28.03 -17.92 -38.96
C THR A 14 -28.44 -19.02 -38.01
N ILE A 15 -27.86 -18.99 -36.81
CA ILE A 15 -28.19 -19.84 -35.68
C ILE A 15 -28.90 -19.00 -34.62
N THR A 16 -29.91 -19.60 -33.98
CA THR A 16 -30.70 -18.98 -32.92
C THR A 16 -30.82 -19.95 -31.77
N GLY A 17 -31.22 -19.47 -30.61
CA GLY A 17 -31.47 -20.32 -29.45
C GLY A 17 -31.74 -19.54 -28.19
N VAL A 18 -31.91 -20.27 -27.10
CA VAL A 18 -32.12 -19.72 -25.76
C VAL A 18 -31.01 -20.23 -24.85
N VAL A 19 -30.46 -19.36 -24.03
CA VAL A 19 -29.53 -19.71 -22.98
C VAL A 19 -30.25 -19.53 -21.63
N ALA A 20 -30.27 -20.58 -20.85
CA ALA A 20 -30.90 -20.61 -19.53
C ALA A 20 -29.96 -21.23 -18.47
N ASP A 21 -30.30 -21.08 -17.21
CA ASP A 21 -29.66 -21.80 -16.12
C ASP A 21 -30.18 -23.26 -16.01
N ARG A 22 -29.68 -24.02 -15.04
CA ARG A 22 -30.14 -25.38 -14.77
C ARG A 22 -31.61 -25.47 -14.27
N ARG A 23 -32.16 -24.34 -13.78
CA ARG A 23 -33.54 -24.26 -13.32
C ARG A 23 -34.52 -23.87 -14.43
N GLY A 24 -33.96 -23.51 -15.60
CA GLY A 24 -34.70 -23.05 -16.78
C GLY A 24 -34.97 -21.54 -16.79
N GLU A 25 -34.32 -20.76 -15.90
CA GLU A 25 -34.43 -19.30 -15.92
C GLU A 25 -33.55 -18.72 -17.06
N PRO A 26 -34.10 -17.82 -17.89
CA PRO A 26 -33.34 -17.25 -19.00
C PRO A 26 -32.18 -16.36 -18.51
N LEU A 27 -31.01 -16.50 -19.13
CA LEU A 27 -29.80 -15.74 -18.77
C LEU A 27 -29.62 -14.57 -19.75
N ILE A 28 -29.71 -13.35 -19.24
CA ILE A 28 -29.56 -12.08 -19.98
C ILE A 28 -28.09 -11.70 -20.10
N GLY A 29 -27.64 -11.28 -21.30
CA GLY A 29 -26.28 -10.77 -21.47
C GLY A 29 -25.20 -11.85 -21.58
N VAL A 30 -25.57 -13.12 -21.81
CA VAL A 30 -24.60 -14.19 -22.12
C VAL A 30 -23.88 -13.85 -23.42
N THR A 31 -22.57 -13.82 -23.40
CA THR A 31 -21.75 -13.61 -24.59
C THR A 31 -21.72 -14.89 -25.42
N VAL A 32 -22.18 -14.82 -26.65
CA VAL A 32 -22.13 -15.90 -27.65
C VAL A 32 -21.17 -15.51 -28.74
N ARG A 33 -20.07 -16.24 -28.92
CA ARG A 33 -18.98 -15.86 -29.84
C ARG A 33 -18.52 -17.06 -30.70
N VAL A 34 -18.15 -16.79 -31.94
CA VAL A 34 -17.45 -17.78 -32.79
C VAL A 34 -15.97 -17.81 -32.40
N GLU A 35 -15.46 -18.98 -32.00
CA GLU A 35 -14.06 -19.14 -31.61
C GLU A 35 -13.14 -18.86 -32.80
N GLY A 36 -12.14 -17.99 -32.60
CA GLY A 36 -11.17 -17.61 -33.65
C GLY A 36 -11.64 -16.51 -34.59
N GLU A 37 -12.88 -16.00 -34.47
CA GLU A 37 -13.39 -14.91 -35.28
C GLU A 37 -13.91 -13.74 -34.44
N ASN A 38 -13.99 -12.53 -35.04
CA ASN A 38 -14.59 -11.36 -34.37
C ASN A 38 -16.12 -11.28 -34.58
N ILE A 39 -16.79 -12.43 -34.50
CA ILE A 39 -18.25 -12.56 -34.67
C ILE A 39 -18.85 -12.99 -33.34
N GLY A 40 -19.76 -12.21 -32.78
CA GLY A 40 -20.42 -12.52 -31.51
C GLY A 40 -21.69 -11.68 -31.33
N THR A 41 -22.49 -12.10 -30.34
CA THR A 41 -23.73 -11.45 -29.91
C THR A 41 -23.90 -11.66 -28.40
N ALA A 42 -24.87 -10.97 -27.79
CA ALA A 42 -25.30 -11.23 -26.41
C ALA A 42 -26.77 -11.64 -26.39
N THR A 43 -27.16 -12.41 -25.37
CA THR A 43 -28.57 -12.80 -25.18
C THR A 43 -29.42 -11.62 -24.70
N ASP A 44 -30.67 -11.57 -25.14
CA ASP A 44 -31.69 -10.61 -24.73
C ASP A 44 -32.31 -10.95 -23.35
N ILE A 45 -33.37 -10.21 -22.98
CA ILE A 45 -34.06 -10.38 -21.69
C ILE A 45 -34.74 -11.73 -21.53
N ASP A 46 -35.06 -12.41 -22.63
CA ASP A 46 -35.66 -13.78 -22.67
C ASP A 46 -34.57 -14.85 -22.84
N GLY A 47 -33.29 -14.48 -22.74
CA GLY A 47 -32.13 -15.37 -22.93
C GLY A 47 -31.91 -15.77 -24.39
N ARG A 48 -32.56 -15.11 -25.38
CA ARG A 48 -32.48 -15.46 -26.80
C ARG A 48 -31.28 -14.82 -27.47
N PHE A 49 -30.71 -15.54 -28.43
CA PHE A 49 -29.62 -15.01 -29.26
C PHE A 49 -29.85 -15.35 -30.72
N SER A 50 -29.25 -14.55 -31.59
CA SER A 50 -29.16 -14.80 -33.05
C SER A 50 -27.75 -14.42 -33.51
N LEU A 51 -27.08 -15.34 -34.22
CA LEU A 51 -25.69 -15.18 -34.63
C LEU A 51 -25.49 -15.83 -36.03
N GLU A 52 -24.76 -15.18 -36.92
CA GLU A 52 -24.30 -15.79 -38.16
C GLU A 52 -22.96 -16.48 -37.94
N ALA A 53 -22.91 -17.78 -38.20
CA ALA A 53 -21.69 -18.56 -38.03
C ALA A 53 -21.46 -19.54 -39.17
N PRO A 54 -20.20 -19.82 -39.58
CA PRO A 54 -19.88 -20.85 -40.57
C PRO A 54 -20.23 -22.26 -40.04
N ILE A 55 -20.69 -23.12 -40.95
CA ILE A 55 -20.89 -24.53 -40.61
C ILE A 55 -19.55 -25.17 -40.28
N GLY A 56 -19.47 -25.89 -39.15
CA GLY A 56 -18.23 -26.47 -38.60
C GLY A 56 -17.47 -25.59 -37.63
N ALA A 57 -17.83 -24.30 -37.50
CA ALA A 57 -17.22 -23.42 -36.50
C ALA A 57 -17.65 -23.80 -35.09
N LYS A 58 -16.81 -23.52 -34.09
CA LYS A 58 -17.18 -23.63 -32.66
C LYS A 58 -17.71 -22.30 -32.15
N ILE A 59 -18.86 -22.35 -31.50
CA ILE A 59 -19.45 -21.22 -30.79
C ILE A 59 -19.30 -21.43 -29.29
N SER A 60 -18.80 -20.41 -28.60
CA SER A 60 -18.65 -20.42 -27.15
C SER A 60 -19.71 -19.55 -26.49
N PHE A 61 -20.26 -20.03 -25.40
CA PHE A 61 -21.21 -19.36 -24.53
C PHE A 61 -20.52 -19.06 -23.21
N SER A 62 -20.37 -17.80 -22.87
CA SER A 62 -19.73 -17.38 -21.62
C SER A 62 -20.58 -16.35 -20.89
N TYR A 63 -20.72 -16.55 -19.58
CA TYR A 63 -21.44 -15.65 -18.69
C TYR A 63 -20.76 -15.62 -17.33
N ILE A 64 -20.74 -14.45 -16.68
CA ILE A 64 -20.10 -14.28 -15.37
C ILE A 64 -20.79 -15.16 -14.34
N GLY A 65 -20.04 -16.01 -13.64
CA GLY A 65 -20.56 -16.93 -12.66
C GLY A 65 -21.06 -18.27 -13.22
N TYR A 66 -20.84 -18.56 -14.50
CA TYR A 66 -21.23 -19.80 -15.15
C TYR A 66 -20.08 -20.47 -15.91
N VAL A 67 -20.10 -21.80 -15.95
CA VAL A 67 -19.12 -22.58 -16.72
C VAL A 67 -19.35 -22.36 -18.20
N SER A 68 -18.32 -21.85 -18.90
CA SER A 68 -18.39 -21.66 -20.35
C SER A 68 -18.58 -22.99 -21.09
N GLN A 69 -19.43 -23.00 -22.10
CA GLN A 69 -19.67 -24.16 -22.96
C GLN A 69 -19.38 -23.83 -24.41
N SER A 70 -18.89 -24.81 -25.16
CA SER A 70 -18.67 -24.66 -26.61
C SER A 70 -19.47 -25.72 -27.38
N HIS A 71 -20.11 -25.30 -28.46
CA HIS A 71 -20.87 -26.16 -29.35
C HIS A 71 -20.39 -26.00 -30.80
N THR A 72 -20.30 -27.10 -31.56
CA THR A 72 -19.94 -27.03 -32.97
C THR A 72 -21.19 -26.78 -33.80
N VAL A 73 -21.13 -25.79 -34.70
CA VAL A 73 -22.21 -25.46 -35.63
C VAL A 73 -22.38 -26.60 -36.63
N ASN A 74 -23.52 -27.25 -36.58
CA ASN A 74 -23.89 -28.33 -37.48
C ASN A 74 -25.06 -27.92 -38.39
N LYS A 75 -25.79 -28.89 -38.96
CA LYS A 75 -26.97 -28.60 -39.81
C LYS A 75 -28.18 -28.06 -39.03
N GLN A 76 -28.17 -28.09 -37.70
CA GLN A 76 -29.27 -27.53 -36.84
C GLN A 76 -29.17 -25.99 -36.81
N ASN A 77 -30.34 -25.32 -36.71
CA ASN A 77 -30.41 -23.85 -36.61
C ASN A 77 -30.65 -23.37 -35.19
N ILE A 78 -31.12 -24.24 -34.32
CA ILE A 78 -31.54 -23.89 -32.96
C ILE A 78 -30.62 -24.56 -31.96
N TYR A 79 -30.01 -23.75 -31.05
CA TYR A 79 -29.12 -24.17 -29.98
C TYR A 79 -29.64 -23.67 -28.65
N ASN A 80 -30.38 -24.54 -27.92
CA ASN A 80 -30.77 -24.26 -26.55
C ASN A 80 -29.66 -24.75 -25.61
N VAL A 81 -29.07 -23.83 -24.86
CA VAL A 81 -27.93 -24.12 -23.99
C VAL A 81 -28.33 -23.89 -22.55
N SER A 82 -28.09 -24.88 -21.68
CA SER A 82 -28.20 -24.71 -20.24
C SER A 82 -26.82 -24.55 -19.65
N LEU A 83 -26.50 -23.38 -19.13
CA LEU A 83 -25.26 -23.12 -18.43
C LEU A 83 -25.37 -23.57 -16.98
N SER A 84 -24.31 -24.17 -16.50
CA SER A 84 -24.17 -24.54 -15.09
C SER A 84 -23.48 -23.40 -14.36
N GLU A 85 -23.98 -23.05 -13.19
CA GLU A 85 -23.24 -22.14 -12.29
C GLU A 85 -21.83 -22.67 -12.09
N ASP A 86 -20.85 -21.79 -12.23
CA ASP A 86 -19.45 -22.13 -11.96
C ASP A 86 -19.26 -22.26 -10.45
N SER A 87 -19.32 -23.51 -9.96
CA SER A 87 -19.10 -23.80 -8.55
C SER A 87 -17.71 -23.43 -8.05
N GLN A 88 -16.75 -23.16 -8.96
CA GLN A 88 -15.42 -22.66 -8.58
C GLN A 88 -15.47 -21.19 -8.16
N VAL A 89 -16.38 -20.38 -8.71
CA VAL A 89 -16.58 -18.98 -8.25
C VAL A 89 -17.22 -18.94 -6.85
N LEU A 90 -17.93 -20.00 -6.43
CA LEU A 90 -18.50 -20.14 -5.08
C LEU A 90 -17.52 -20.70 -4.03
N GLU A 91 -16.34 -21.13 -4.45
CA GLU A 91 -15.28 -21.64 -3.57
C GLU A 91 -14.15 -20.63 -3.32
N GLU A 92 -14.44 -19.33 -3.35
CA GLU A 92 -13.45 -18.33 -2.95
C GLU A 92 -12.93 -18.67 -1.54
N VAL A 93 -11.67 -19.05 -1.49
CA VAL A 93 -10.99 -19.38 -0.24
C VAL A 93 -10.39 -18.10 0.32
N VAL A 94 -10.79 -17.76 1.53
CA VAL A 94 -10.32 -16.56 2.25
C VAL A 94 -9.36 -17.01 3.34
N ILE A 95 -8.22 -16.35 3.44
CA ILE A 95 -7.27 -16.59 4.53
C ILE A 95 -7.84 -15.97 5.80
N VAL A 96 -8.08 -16.78 6.82
CA VAL A 96 -8.57 -16.32 8.12
C VAL A 96 -7.61 -16.79 9.22
N GLY A 97 -6.79 -15.89 9.68
CA GLY A 97 -5.75 -16.21 10.65
C GLY A 97 -4.74 -17.21 10.08
N TYR A 98 -4.43 -18.23 10.84
CA TYR A 98 -3.45 -19.28 10.46
C TYR A 98 -4.02 -20.39 9.58
N GLY A 99 -5.12 -20.14 8.85
CA GLY A 99 -5.74 -21.11 7.97
C GLY A 99 -6.56 -20.45 6.86
N SER A 100 -7.02 -21.25 5.92
CA SER A 100 -7.89 -20.83 4.85
C SER A 100 -9.29 -21.42 5.06
N MET A 101 -10.33 -20.63 4.84
CA MET A 101 -11.72 -21.07 4.93
C MET A 101 -12.47 -20.70 3.65
N LYS A 102 -13.46 -21.49 3.27
CA LYS A 102 -14.36 -21.11 2.18
C LYS A 102 -15.14 -19.88 2.61
N ARG A 103 -15.29 -18.89 1.73
CA ARG A 103 -16.01 -17.63 2.03
C ARG A 103 -17.40 -17.85 2.62
N LYS A 104 -18.11 -18.87 2.14
CA LYS A 104 -19.44 -19.25 2.66
C LYS A 104 -19.44 -19.77 4.11
N ASP A 105 -18.30 -20.26 4.60
CA ASP A 105 -18.12 -20.83 5.94
C ASP A 105 -17.59 -19.81 6.95
N ILE A 106 -17.35 -18.55 6.51
CA ILE A 106 -16.87 -17.48 7.38
C ILE A 106 -18.05 -16.88 8.13
N THR A 107 -18.01 -16.99 9.46
CA THR A 107 -19.07 -16.48 10.37
C THR A 107 -18.79 -15.06 10.89
N THR A 108 -17.64 -14.48 10.52
CA THR A 108 -17.13 -13.19 11.03
C THR A 108 -17.10 -12.13 9.94
N ALA A 109 -17.12 -10.84 10.32
CA ALA A 109 -17.08 -9.73 9.37
C ALA A 109 -15.67 -9.54 8.79
N VAL A 110 -15.44 -10.12 7.62
CA VAL A 110 -14.21 -9.96 6.82
C VAL A 110 -14.54 -9.15 5.58
N SER A 111 -13.76 -8.09 5.32
CA SER A 111 -13.77 -7.40 4.03
C SER A 111 -12.57 -7.86 3.21
N VAL A 112 -12.78 -8.10 1.93
CA VAL A 112 -11.74 -8.50 0.99
C VAL A 112 -11.60 -7.42 -0.07
N VAL A 113 -10.38 -6.99 -0.33
CA VAL A 113 -9.98 -6.13 -1.46
C VAL A 113 -9.13 -7.00 -2.38
N SER A 114 -9.58 -7.18 -3.61
CA SER A 114 -8.94 -8.07 -4.58
C SER A 114 -7.91 -7.33 -5.45
N THR A 115 -7.11 -8.09 -6.21
CA THR A 115 -6.21 -7.54 -7.23
C THR A 115 -6.95 -6.62 -8.21
N ALA A 116 -8.17 -6.98 -8.64
CA ALA A 116 -8.97 -6.18 -9.56
C ALA A 116 -9.30 -4.81 -8.97
N ASP A 117 -9.67 -4.76 -7.67
CA ASP A 117 -9.94 -3.50 -6.95
C ASP A 117 -8.69 -2.61 -6.85
N ILE A 118 -7.52 -3.22 -6.72
CA ILE A 118 -6.22 -2.54 -6.60
C ILE A 118 -5.79 -1.96 -7.94
N GLU A 119 -5.99 -2.71 -9.04
CA GLU A 119 -5.57 -2.34 -10.40
C GLU A 119 -6.52 -1.35 -11.09
N GLU A 120 -7.71 -1.06 -10.53
CA GLU A 120 -8.67 -0.10 -11.09
C GLU A 120 -8.15 1.34 -11.22
N ARG A 121 -7.24 1.72 -10.34
CA ARG A 121 -6.68 3.08 -10.30
C ARG A 121 -5.19 3.05 -9.98
N PRO A 122 -4.41 4.00 -10.50
CA PRO A 122 -3.01 4.13 -10.09
C PRO A 122 -2.96 4.54 -8.61
N ILE A 123 -2.34 3.69 -7.78
CA ILE A 123 -2.08 3.93 -6.36
C ILE A 123 -0.59 3.73 -6.09
N MET A 124 -0.03 4.52 -5.17
CA MET A 124 1.39 4.47 -4.84
C MET A 124 1.67 3.60 -3.62
N THR A 125 0.71 3.48 -2.70
CA THR A 125 0.87 2.71 -1.46
C THR A 125 -0.20 1.63 -1.31
N ALA A 126 0.16 0.52 -0.65
CA ALA A 126 -0.76 -0.57 -0.33
C ALA A 126 -1.97 -0.09 0.52
N ALA A 127 -1.75 0.87 1.42
CA ALA A 127 -2.79 1.43 2.28
C ALA A 127 -3.88 2.18 1.49
N GLN A 128 -3.52 2.86 0.39
CA GLN A 128 -4.49 3.53 -0.49
C GLN A 128 -5.44 2.55 -1.19
N ALA A 129 -5.03 1.28 -1.37
CA ALA A 129 -5.87 0.24 -1.98
C ALA A 129 -7.15 -0.03 -1.19
N ILE A 130 -7.13 0.16 0.13
CA ILE A 130 -8.26 -0.11 1.03
C ILE A 130 -9.27 1.04 1.01
N GLN A 131 -8.85 2.26 0.60
CA GLN A 131 -9.66 3.46 0.69
C GLN A 131 -10.97 3.37 -0.10
N GLY A 132 -12.10 3.47 0.60
CA GLY A 132 -13.44 3.41 0.02
C GLY A 132 -13.92 2.00 -0.39
N LYS A 133 -13.08 0.95 -0.23
CA LYS A 133 -13.40 -0.42 -0.64
C LYS A 133 -13.95 -1.28 0.52
N ALA A 134 -13.78 -0.86 1.76
CA ALA A 134 -14.21 -1.66 2.91
C ALA A 134 -15.03 -0.83 3.92
N ALA A 135 -16.27 -1.25 4.18
CA ALA A 135 -17.16 -0.59 5.14
C ALA A 135 -16.58 -0.65 6.58
N GLY A 136 -16.69 0.45 7.35
CA GLY A 136 -16.19 0.54 8.72
C GLY A 136 -14.68 0.70 8.84
N ILE A 137 -14.01 1.05 7.74
CA ILE A 137 -12.59 1.39 7.71
C ILE A 137 -12.44 2.84 7.27
N GLN A 138 -11.72 3.60 8.06
CA GLN A 138 -11.32 4.96 7.74
C GLN A 138 -9.86 4.94 7.28
N VAL A 139 -9.61 5.45 6.09
CA VAL A 139 -8.27 5.62 5.52
C VAL A 139 -8.06 7.11 5.34
N VAL A 140 -7.10 7.66 6.05
CA VAL A 140 -6.79 9.09 6.06
C VAL A 140 -5.35 9.28 5.65
N GLN A 141 -5.13 10.09 4.64
CA GLN A 141 -3.82 10.59 4.28
C GLN A 141 -3.65 11.99 4.90
N PRO A 142 -2.88 12.13 5.99
CA PRO A 142 -2.79 13.38 6.74
C PRO A 142 -1.98 14.45 6.04
N SER A 143 -1.13 14.05 5.09
CA SER A 143 -0.28 14.93 4.28
C SER A 143 -0.41 14.58 2.80
N GLY A 144 -0.28 15.57 1.93
CA GLY A 144 -0.13 15.40 0.47
C GLY A 144 1.32 15.23 0.03
N MET A 145 2.25 15.09 0.96
CA MET A 145 3.67 14.92 0.67
C MET A 145 3.94 13.55 0.01
N PRO A 146 4.78 13.47 -1.01
CA PRO A 146 5.22 12.20 -1.59
C PRO A 146 5.71 11.23 -0.53
N GLY A 147 5.37 9.95 -0.66
CA GLY A 147 5.78 8.93 0.29
C GLY A 147 5.15 9.04 1.69
N SER A 148 4.28 10.05 1.94
CA SER A 148 3.65 10.20 3.26
C SER A 148 2.81 8.98 3.63
N GLY A 149 2.90 8.57 4.90
CA GLY A 149 2.13 7.45 5.44
C GLY A 149 0.62 7.70 5.37
N VAL A 150 -0.12 6.63 5.27
CA VAL A 150 -1.58 6.61 5.30
C VAL A 150 -2.04 5.95 6.58
N THR A 151 -2.83 6.65 7.38
CA THR A 151 -3.38 6.10 8.62
C THR A 151 -4.64 5.29 8.34
N ILE A 152 -4.66 4.05 8.78
CA ILE A 152 -5.81 3.14 8.69
C ILE A 152 -6.42 2.98 10.08
N ARG A 153 -7.74 3.18 10.20
CA ARG A 153 -8.48 2.92 11.43
C ARG A 153 -9.63 1.97 11.15
N VAL A 154 -9.72 0.91 11.95
CA VAL A 154 -10.79 -0.08 11.86
C VAL A 154 -11.75 0.13 13.02
N ARG A 155 -13.01 0.52 12.72
CA ARG A 155 -14.08 0.77 13.71
C ARG A 155 -13.79 1.88 14.75
N GLY A 156 -12.84 2.79 14.46
CA GLY A 156 -12.55 3.95 15.30
C GLY A 156 -11.27 3.82 16.12
N ALA A 157 -11.07 4.73 17.07
CA ALA A 157 -9.93 4.76 17.98
C ALA A 157 -10.25 3.99 19.25
N THR A 158 -9.32 3.18 19.72
CA THR A 158 -9.43 2.39 20.97
C THR A 158 -8.57 2.94 22.09
N SER A 159 -7.58 3.75 21.77
CA SER A 159 -6.64 4.34 22.75
C SER A 159 -6.39 5.82 22.47
N VAL A 160 -6.18 6.57 23.54
CA VAL A 160 -5.79 7.98 23.50
C VAL A 160 -4.26 8.13 23.37
N GLN A 161 -3.48 7.19 23.93
CA GLN A 161 -2.03 7.29 24.02
C GLN A 161 -1.27 6.24 23.15
N ALA A 162 -1.90 5.09 22.87
CA ALA A 162 -1.28 4.05 22.05
C ALA A 162 -1.70 4.21 20.58
N SER A 163 -0.96 3.55 19.67
CA SER A 163 -1.33 3.47 18.26
C SER A 163 -2.74 2.89 18.10
N ASN A 164 -3.52 3.48 17.20
CA ASN A 164 -4.83 3.01 16.79
C ASN A 164 -4.82 2.33 15.42
N GLU A 165 -3.64 2.05 14.88
CA GLU A 165 -3.49 1.33 13.63
C GLU A 165 -3.75 -0.16 13.81
N PRO A 166 -4.30 -0.85 12.78
CA PRO A 166 -4.47 -2.29 12.82
C PRO A 166 -3.11 -3.01 12.78
N LEU A 167 -3.08 -4.26 13.20
CA LEU A 167 -1.94 -5.13 12.98
C LEU A 167 -1.89 -5.50 11.50
N TYR A 168 -0.77 -5.24 10.83
CA TYR A 168 -0.51 -5.73 9.48
C TYR A 168 0.12 -7.12 9.54
N VAL A 169 -0.30 -8.01 8.65
CA VAL A 169 0.29 -9.35 8.51
C VAL A 169 0.51 -9.63 7.03
N VAL A 170 1.76 -9.69 6.62
CA VAL A 170 2.18 -9.88 5.22
C VAL A 170 2.68 -11.30 5.03
N ASP A 171 1.96 -12.09 4.22
CA ASP A 171 2.26 -13.51 3.97
C ASP A 171 2.46 -14.34 5.26
N GLY A 172 1.75 -13.95 6.33
CA GLY A 172 1.82 -14.60 7.64
C GLY A 172 2.80 -13.95 8.63
N LEU A 173 3.64 -13.00 8.21
CA LEU A 173 4.53 -12.26 9.11
C LEU A 173 3.87 -10.97 9.59
N PRO A 174 3.83 -10.69 10.90
CA PRO A 174 3.48 -9.39 11.41
C PRO A 174 4.46 -8.32 10.90
N SER A 175 3.96 -7.16 10.53
CA SER A 175 4.75 -5.99 10.13
C SER A 175 4.14 -4.73 10.72
N ASP A 176 4.96 -3.79 11.11
CA ASP A 176 4.52 -2.50 11.66
C ASP A 176 4.23 -1.48 10.54
N ASP A 177 4.76 -1.70 9.32
CA ASP A 177 4.59 -0.81 8.17
C ASP A 177 4.37 -1.58 6.86
N ILE A 178 3.52 -1.04 5.99
CA ILE A 178 3.20 -1.57 4.66
C ILE A 178 3.49 -0.57 3.53
N SER A 179 4.10 0.56 3.82
CA SER A 179 4.46 1.59 2.84
C SER A 179 5.52 1.11 1.85
N ASN A 180 6.33 0.16 2.28
CA ASN A 180 7.37 -0.50 1.50
C ASN A 180 6.85 -1.56 0.50
N ILE A 181 5.57 -1.92 0.57
CA ILE A 181 4.98 -2.94 -0.31
C ILE A 181 4.45 -2.29 -1.59
N SER A 182 4.90 -2.78 -2.75
CA SER A 182 4.31 -2.38 -4.03
C SER A 182 2.86 -2.88 -4.13
N PRO A 183 1.87 -2.00 -4.41
CA PRO A 183 0.49 -2.43 -4.64
C PRO A 183 0.38 -3.49 -5.75
N ASN A 184 1.24 -3.42 -6.76
CA ASN A 184 1.27 -4.37 -7.87
C ASN A 184 1.67 -5.79 -7.47
N ASP A 185 2.29 -5.98 -6.30
CA ASP A 185 2.66 -7.30 -5.78
C ASP A 185 1.56 -7.95 -4.94
N ILE A 186 0.46 -7.23 -4.67
CA ILE A 186 -0.61 -7.70 -3.80
C ILE A 186 -1.63 -8.51 -4.61
N GLU A 187 -1.95 -9.73 -4.14
CA GLU A 187 -3.04 -10.56 -4.65
C GLU A 187 -4.36 -10.20 -3.98
N SER A 188 -4.35 -10.03 -2.66
CA SER A 188 -5.55 -9.62 -1.91
C SER A 188 -5.19 -9.01 -0.56
N MET A 189 -6.08 -8.15 -0.05
CA MET A 189 -6.04 -7.64 1.31
C MET A 189 -7.34 -8.01 2.02
N GLN A 190 -7.22 -8.59 3.21
CA GLN A 190 -8.36 -9.03 4.01
C GLN A 190 -8.33 -8.31 5.34
N ILE A 191 -9.46 -7.71 5.71
CA ILE A 191 -9.53 -6.92 6.93
C ILE A 191 -10.43 -7.63 7.93
N LEU A 192 -9.83 -8.11 9.03
CA LEU A 192 -10.51 -8.74 10.17
C LEU A 192 -10.94 -7.63 11.12
N LYS A 193 -12.25 -7.36 11.14
CA LYS A 193 -12.81 -6.23 11.91
C LYS A 193 -13.32 -6.65 13.28
N ASP A 194 -13.67 -7.93 13.44
CA ASP A 194 -14.26 -8.44 14.66
C ASP A 194 -13.22 -9.03 15.59
N ALA A 195 -13.39 -8.82 16.89
CA ALA A 195 -12.52 -9.38 17.91
C ALA A 195 -12.43 -10.92 17.82
N SER A 196 -13.51 -11.61 17.42
CA SER A 196 -13.50 -13.07 17.27
C SER A 196 -12.58 -13.56 16.15
N SER A 197 -12.51 -12.85 15.01
CA SER A 197 -11.61 -13.17 13.90
C SER A 197 -10.18 -12.75 14.19
N ALA A 198 -10.01 -11.65 14.90
CA ALA A 198 -8.70 -11.08 15.26
C ALA A 198 -8.06 -11.77 16.47
N ALA A 199 -8.84 -12.44 17.34
CA ALA A 199 -8.37 -13.02 18.62
C ALA A 199 -7.19 -13.98 18.47
N ILE A 200 -7.08 -14.69 17.34
CA ILE A 200 -5.96 -15.62 17.10
C ILE A 200 -4.60 -14.89 16.94
N TYR A 201 -4.63 -13.56 16.66
CA TYR A 201 -3.44 -12.71 16.58
C TYR A 201 -3.09 -12.05 17.94
N GLY A 202 -3.89 -12.30 19.00
CA GLY A 202 -3.66 -11.83 20.36
C GLY A 202 -3.96 -10.36 20.60
N ALA A 203 -3.40 -9.80 21.67
CA ALA A 203 -3.68 -8.44 22.13
C ALA A 203 -3.30 -7.35 21.11
N ARG A 204 -2.32 -7.59 20.24
CA ARG A 204 -1.92 -6.66 19.17
C ARG A 204 -3.01 -6.43 18.13
N ALA A 205 -3.95 -7.35 18.02
CA ALA A 205 -5.06 -7.28 17.07
C ALA A 205 -6.29 -6.51 17.60
N ALA A 206 -6.18 -5.81 18.74
CA ALA A 206 -7.27 -5.05 19.34
C ALA A 206 -7.89 -4.01 18.41
N ASN A 207 -7.07 -3.41 17.53
CA ASN A 207 -7.47 -2.44 16.51
C ASN A 207 -7.85 -3.07 15.16
N GLY A 208 -8.06 -4.40 15.11
CA GLY A 208 -8.26 -5.16 13.89
C GLY A 208 -6.96 -5.67 13.26
N VAL A 209 -7.09 -6.45 12.20
CA VAL A 209 -5.95 -7.01 11.46
C VAL A 209 -6.15 -6.81 9.98
N VAL A 210 -5.12 -6.38 9.27
CA VAL A 210 -5.05 -6.33 7.82
C VAL A 210 -4.10 -7.42 7.33
N LEU A 211 -4.67 -8.47 6.74
CA LEU A 211 -3.92 -9.57 6.14
C LEU A 211 -3.62 -9.22 4.69
N ILE A 212 -2.36 -9.22 4.32
CA ILE A 212 -1.90 -8.95 2.96
C ILE A 212 -1.32 -10.24 2.41
N THR A 213 -1.92 -10.72 1.32
CA THR A 213 -1.42 -11.86 0.56
C THR A 213 -0.77 -11.34 -0.71
N THR A 214 0.48 -11.71 -0.95
CA THR A 214 1.19 -11.29 -2.14
C THR A 214 1.04 -12.31 -3.27
N LYS A 215 1.24 -11.86 -4.51
CA LYS A 215 1.10 -12.68 -5.72
C LYS A 215 2.06 -13.86 -5.68
N ARG A 216 1.57 -15.01 -6.18
CA ARG A 216 2.31 -16.27 -6.27
C ARG A 216 2.28 -16.82 -7.69
N GLY A 217 3.16 -17.74 -7.98
CA GLY A 217 3.11 -18.52 -9.21
C GLY A 217 1.81 -19.34 -9.30
N LYS A 218 1.32 -19.54 -10.52
CA LYS A 218 0.17 -20.40 -10.80
C LYS A 218 0.57 -21.42 -11.83
N ILE A 219 0.05 -22.65 -11.71
CA ILE A 219 0.31 -23.72 -12.69
C ILE A 219 -0.22 -23.27 -14.06
N GLY A 220 0.64 -23.32 -15.07
CA GLY A 220 0.28 -22.91 -16.43
C GLY A 220 1.46 -22.37 -17.24
N ALA A 221 1.14 -21.63 -18.30
CA ALA A 221 2.16 -20.98 -19.11
C ALA A 221 2.79 -19.79 -18.35
N PRO A 222 4.08 -19.48 -18.59
CA PRO A 222 4.73 -18.32 -18.01
C PRO A 222 3.96 -17.04 -18.34
N GLN A 223 3.71 -16.21 -17.32
CA GLN A 223 3.08 -14.91 -17.46
C GLN A 223 4.10 -13.82 -17.16
N VAL A 224 4.35 -12.97 -18.13
CA VAL A 224 5.15 -11.76 -17.97
C VAL A 224 4.20 -10.57 -18.02
N LYS A 225 4.19 -9.77 -16.95
CA LYS A 225 3.36 -8.57 -16.85
C LYS A 225 4.27 -7.37 -16.65
N MET A 226 4.11 -6.35 -17.49
CA MET A 226 4.73 -5.05 -17.33
C MET A 226 3.63 -4.01 -17.14
N SER A 227 3.80 -3.13 -16.17
CA SER A 227 2.96 -1.95 -15.98
C SER A 227 3.84 -0.71 -15.87
N ALA A 228 3.38 0.38 -16.49
CA ALA A 228 4.03 1.67 -16.41
C ALA A 228 2.97 2.76 -16.46
N TYR A 229 3.11 3.78 -15.63
CA TYR A 229 2.30 4.99 -15.76
C TYR A 229 3.11 6.23 -15.38
N VAL A 230 2.68 7.37 -15.91
CA VAL A 230 3.16 8.71 -15.56
C VAL A 230 1.93 9.57 -15.26
N GLY A 231 1.98 10.27 -14.14
CA GLY A 231 0.92 11.19 -13.70
C GLY A 231 1.48 12.57 -13.40
N PHE A 232 0.61 13.58 -13.47
CA PHE A 232 0.96 14.96 -13.12
C PHE A 232 0.05 15.44 -12.01
N SER A 233 0.65 16.00 -10.96
CA SER A 233 -0.04 16.54 -9.80
C SER A 233 0.05 18.06 -9.78
N LYS A 234 -1.06 18.73 -9.51
CA LYS A 234 -1.12 20.21 -9.36
C LYS A 234 -2.01 20.55 -8.18
N LEU A 235 -1.82 21.76 -7.65
CA LEU A 235 -2.70 22.31 -6.63
C LEU A 235 -4.14 22.39 -7.16
N GLY A 236 -5.08 21.71 -6.50
CA GLY A 236 -6.46 21.59 -6.98
C GLY A 236 -7.27 22.88 -6.79
N LYS A 237 -7.11 23.55 -5.64
CA LYS A 237 -7.79 24.80 -5.32
C LYS A 237 -6.81 25.73 -4.60
N LYS A 238 -6.68 26.96 -5.12
CA LYS A 238 -5.93 28.02 -4.47
C LYS A 238 -6.78 28.66 -3.36
N ILE A 239 -6.11 29.14 -2.32
CA ILE A 239 -6.69 30.05 -1.34
C ILE A 239 -6.42 31.46 -1.88
N ASP A 240 -7.46 32.25 -2.00
CA ASP A 240 -7.32 33.66 -2.39
C ASP A 240 -6.68 34.44 -1.23
N ALA A 241 -5.39 34.66 -1.30
CA ALA A 241 -4.64 35.45 -0.33
C ALA A 241 -4.89 36.97 -0.58
N LEU A 242 -4.66 37.78 0.44
CA LEU A 242 -4.79 39.23 0.34
C LEU A 242 -3.71 39.79 -0.60
N ASN A 243 -4.12 40.77 -1.44
CA ASN A 243 -3.16 41.59 -2.16
C ASN A 243 -2.56 42.66 -1.23
N THR A 244 -1.57 43.41 -1.72
CA THR A 244 -0.82 44.39 -0.93
C THR A 244 -1.73 45.49 -0.34
N GLU A 245 -2.71 46.00 -1.09
CA GLU A 245 -3.64 47.00 -0.60
C GLU A 245 -4.57 46.46 0.49
N GLN A 246 -5.16 45.28 0.25
CA GLN A 246 -6.01 44.62 1.24
C GLN A 246 -5.23 44.27 2.52
N TYR A 247 -3.96 43.86 2.37
CA TYR A 247 -3.10 43.57 3.52
C TYR A 247 -2.77 44.86 4.31
N LYS A 248 -2.50 45.99 3.64
CA LYS A 248 -2.29 47.27 4.30
C LYS A 248 -3.53 47.73 5.09
N ASP A 249 -4.71 47.57 4.51
CA ASP A 249 -5.97 47.93 5.17
C ASP A 249 -6.18 47.06 6.42
N LEU A 250 -5.96 45.71 6.32
CA LEU A 250 -6.03 44.82 7.46
C LEU A 250 -5.03 45.23 8.57
N MET A 251 -3.80 45.59 8.22
CA MET A 251 -2.79 46.01 9.21
C MET A 251 -3.13 47.35 9.86
N LYS A 252 -3.78 48.30 9.14
CA LYS A 252 -4.31 49.55 9.72
C LYS A 252 -5.40 49.25 10.75
N ASP A 253 -6.34 48.37 10.44
CA ASP A 253 -7.41 47.96 11.34
C ASP A 253 -6.85 47.22 12.59
N LEU A 254 -5.89 46.31 12.41
CA LEU A 254 -5.22 45.65 13.51
C LEU A 254 -4.47 46.63 14.42
N LYS A 255 -3.82 47.64 13.85
CA LYS A 255 -3.08 48.65 14.61
C LYS A 255 -4.00 49.50 15.50
N ALA A 256 -5.25 49.67 15.11
CA ALA A 256 -6.24 50.39 15.94
C ALA A 256 -6.56 49.63 17.25
N VAL A 257 -6.31 48.31 17.32
CA VAL A 257 -6.65 47.47 18.46
C VAL A 257 -5.41 46.74 19.06
N SER A 258 -4.24 46.83 18.43
CA SER A 258 -3.02 46.13 18.85
C SER A 258 -1.76 46.87 18.38
N ASP A 259 -0.86 47.14 19.31
CA ASP A 259 0.45 47.75 19.00
C ASP A 259 1.45 46.81 18.28
N VAL A 260 1.11 45.54 18.15
CA VAL A 260 1.98 44.53 17.52
C VAL A 260 1.93 44.60 15.98
N ALA A 261 0.92 45.21 15.39
CA ALA A 261 0.80 45.27 13.94
C ALA A 261 1.91 46.17 13.33
N PRO A 262 2.62 45.69 12.29
CA PRO A 262 3.68 46.45 11.66
C PRO A 262 3.15 47.70 10.95
N ASN A 263 3.96 48.76 10.92
CA ASN A 263 3.64 49.98 10.18
C ASN A 263 4.12 49.85 8.74
N ILE A 264 3.21 49.60 7.81
CA ILE A 264 3.50 49.44 6.39
C ILE A 264 3.44 50.81 5.70
N PRO A 265 4.47 51.23 4.96
CA PRO A 265 4.46 52.49 4.23
C PRO A 265 3.33 52.57 3.20
N GLU A 266 2.70 53.74 3.07
CA GLU A 266 1.63 53.98 2.10
C GLU A 266 2.07 53.69 0.64
N ASN A 267 3.35 53.97 0.31
CA ASN A 267 3.94 53.77 -1.01
C ASN A 267 4.40 52.34 -1.28
N GLU A 268 4.13 51.39 -0.38
CA GLU A 268 4.41 49.98 -0.65
C GLU A 268 3.43 49.44 -1.70
N THR A 269 3.95 48.97 -2.84
CA THR A 269 3.16 48.50 -3.99
C THR A 269 3.65 47.15 -4.52
N ARG A 270 4.74 46.61 -3.95
CA ARG A 270 5.23 45.28 -4.37
C ARG A 270 4.18 44.22 -4.13
N TYR A 271 4.10 43.26 -5.03
CA TYR A 271 3.17 42.13 -4.92
C TYR A 271 3.85 40.84 -5.39
N VAL A 272 3.70 39.81 -4.60
CA VAL A 272 4.13 38.44 -4.90
C VAL A 272 2.98 37.49 -4.62
N ASP A 273 2.56 36.72 -5.63
CA ASP A 273 1.66 35.60 -5.41
C ASP A 273 2.47 34.43 -4.88
N TRP A 274 2.48 34.29 -3.56
CA TRP A 274 3.22 33.24 -2.88
C TRP A 274 2.71 31.84 -3.22
N THR A 275 1.42 31.69 -3.57
CA THR A 275 0.85 30.42 -3.99
C THR A 275 1.43 29.97 -5.32
N ASP A 276 1.51 30.87 -6.30
CA ASP A 276 2.09 30.54 -7.61
C ASP A 276 3.62 30.36 -7.55
N LEU A 277 4.29 31.06 -6.63
CA LEU A 277 5.74 30.94 -6.44
C LEU A 277 6.13 29.64 -5.72
N PHE A 278 5.32 29.16 -4.78
CA PHE A 278 5.64 28.04 -3.91
C PHE A 278 5.20 26.70 -4.47
N PHE A 279 4.04 26.63 -5.14
CA PHE A 279 3.50 25.38 -5.68
C PHE A 279 3.75 25.25 -7.18
N GLY A 280 4.35 24.14 -7.56
CA GLY A 280 4.64 23.77 -8.93
C GLY A 280 3.76 22.63 -9.45
N THR A 281 4.32 21.89 -10.37
CA THR A 281 3.74 20.64 -10.91
C THR A 281 4.60 19.49 -10.48
N GLY A 282 4.00 18.52 -9.77
CA GLY A 282 4.64 17.26 -9.43
C GLY A 282 4.49 16.24 -10.57
N VAL A 283 5.47 15.34 -10.69
CA VAL A 283 5.47 14.24 -11.66
C VAL A 283 5.57 12.93 -10.90
N ASN A 284 4.63 12.02 -11.14
CA ASN A 284 4.59 10.71 -10.49
C ASN A 284 4.80 9.63 -11.56
N GLN A 285 5.73 8.72 -11.31
CA GLN A 285 6.09 7.66 -12.24
C GLN A 285 6.11 6.31 -11.50
N ASN A 286 5.66 5.26 -12.18
CA ASN A 286 5.76 3.91 -11.65
C ASN A 286 6.02 2.93 -12.79
N TYR A 287 6.97 2.04 -12.59
CA TYR A 287 7.39 1.00 -13.52
C TYR A 287 7.50 -0.31 -12.76
N GLN A 288 6.82 -1.35 -13.21
CA GLN A 288 6.82 -2.67 -12.60
C GLN A 288 6.93 -3.75 -13.66
N LEU A 289 7.80 -4.70 -13.43
CA LEU A 289 7.93 -5.93 -14.22
C LEU A 289 7.73 -7.13 -13.29
N SER A 290 6.92 -8.10 -13.70
CA SER A 290 6.76 -9.34 -12.96
C SER A 290 6.72 -10.55 -13.89
N VAL A 291 7.21 -11.66 -13.38
CA VAL A 291 7.18 -12.97 -14.03
C VAL A 291 6.59 -13.98 -13.05
N ALA A 292 5.55 -14.67 -13.48
CA ALA A 292 4.92 -15.74 -12.73
C ALA A 292 4.85 -17.02 -13.57
N ASN A 293 5.17 -18.15 -12.96
CA ASN A 293 5.03 -19.44 -13.60
C ASN A 293 4.84 -20.54 -12.56
N GLY A 294 4.42 -21.72 -12.98
CA GLY A 294 4.31 -22.86 -12.09
C GLY A 294 4.11 -24.18 -12.79
N THR A 295 4.65 -25.20 -12.18
CA THR A 295 4.37 -26.62 -12.40
C THR A 295 3.74 -27.18 -11.12
N GLU A 296 3.33 -28.45 -11.11
CA GLU A 296 2.85 -29.11 -9.90
C GLU A 296 3.90 -29.13 -8.76
N LYS A 297 5.20 -29.14 -9.12
CA LYS A 297 6.31 -29.25 -8.16
C LYS A 297 6.92 -27.91 -7.75
N LEU A 298 6.82 -26.90 -8.59
CA LEU A 298 7.47 -25.61 -8.38
C LEU A 298 6.62 -24.50 -8.95
N GLN A 299 6.27 -23.53 -8.12
CA GLN A 299 5.58 -22.30 -8.51
C GLN A 299 6.41 -21.13 -8.04
N TYR A 300 6.56 -20.11 -8.88
CA TYR A 300 7.31 -18.93 -8.52
C TYR A 300 6.68 -17.63 -9.07
N PHE A 301 6.84 -16.58 -8.31
CA PHE A 301 6.54 -15.21 -8.69
C PHE A 301 7.77 -14.36 -8.38
N VAL A 302 8.25 -13.59 -9.35
CA VAL A 302 9.35 -12.64 -9.19
C VAL A 302 8.91 -11.31 -9.76
N SER A 303 9.13 -10.24 -9.02
CA SER A 303 8.86 -8.88 -9.49
C SER A 303 9.98 -7.92 -9.14
N GLY A 304 10.11 -6.86 -9.92
CA GLY A 304 10.95 -5.71 -9.65
C GLY A 304 10.25 -4.43 -10.11
N GLY A 305 10.41 -3.37 -9.36
CA GLY A 305 9.75 -2.11 -9.66
C GLY A 305 10.54 -0.89 -9.20
N TYR A 306 10.21 0.22 -9.81
CA TYR A 306 10.66 1.56 -9.46
C TYR A 306 9.47 2.51 -9.45
N SER A 307 9.35 3.31 -8.42
CA SER A 307 8.40 4.42 -8.34
C SER A 307 9.12 5.70 -7.93
N ASP A 308 8.66 6.81 -8.49
CA ASP A 308 9.18 8.15 -8.24
C ASP A 308 7.98 9.10 -8.12
N GLU A 309 7.93 9.83 -7.01
CA GLU A 309 6.90 10.83 -6.73
C GLU A 309 7.59 12.17 -6.47
N GLN A 310 7.42 13.11 -7.38
CA GLN A 310 7.78 14.50 -7.17
C GLN A 310 6.56 15.26 -6.68
N GLY A 311 6.70 15.94 -5.56
CA GLY A 311 5.67 16.78 -4.98
C GLY A 311 5.42 18.07 -5.77
N ILE A 312 4.32 18.73 -5.45
CA ILE A 312 4.02 20.08 -5.99
C ILE A 312 4.80 21.19 -5.27
N VAL A 313 5.50 20.86 -4.19
CA VAL A 313 6.41 21.74 -3.45
C VAL A 313 7.82 21.35 -3.81
N GLU A 314 8.66 22.36 -4.08
CA GLU A 314 10.09 22.14 -4.38
C GLU A 314 10.76 21.34 -3.26
N LYS A 315 11.65 20.40 -3.60
CA LYS A 315 12.33 19.44 -2.73
C LYS A 315 11.44 18.29 -2.19
N ALA A 316 10.12 18.39 -2.24
CA ALA A 316 9.28 17.26 -1.84
C ALA A 316 9.40 16.12 -2.86
N HIS A 317 10.08 15.04 -2.46
CA HIS A 317 10.39 13.94 -3.36
C HIS A 317 10.41 12.61 -2.60
N PHE A 318 9.96 11.54 -3.27
CA PHE A 318 10.03 10.18 -2.75
C PHE A 318 10.27 9.20 -3.88
N ASN A 319 11.21 8.30 -3.71
CA ASN A 319 11.41 7.19 -4.63
C ASN A 319 11.43 5.85 -3.91
N ARG A 320 11.10 4.79 -4.63
CA ARG A 320 11.16 3.42 -4.12
C ARG A 320 11.62 2.46 -5.20
N TYR A 321 12.61 1.66 -4.86
CA TYR A 321 13.00 0.45 -5.58
C TYR A 321 12.47 -0.75 -4.80
N ASN A 322 11.82 -1.70 -5.47
CA ASN A 322 11.33 -2.90 -4.83
C ASN A 322 11.67 -4.16 -5.64
N PHE A 323 11.95 -5.22 -4.92
CA PHE A 323 12.16 -6.56 -5.45
C PHE A 323 11.40 -7.57 -4.60
N ARG A 324 10.73 -8.53 -5.22
CA ARG A 324 10.04 -9.63 -4.55
C ARG A 324 10.29 -10.95 -5.25
N ALA A 325 10.46 -12.02 -4.46
CA ALA A 325 10.52 -13.39 -4.95
C ALA A 325 9.73 -14.30 -4.00
N ASN A 326 8.69 -14.93 -4.53
CA ASN A 326 7.89 -15.94 -3.82
C ASN A 326 8.07 -17.28 -4.54
N LEU A 327 8.37 -18.32 -3.77
CA LEU A 327 8.63 -19.66 -4.27
C LEU A 327 7.86 -20.69 -3.43
N ASP A 328 7.03 -21.47 -4.07
CA ASP A 328 6.36 -22.64 -3.47
C ASP A 328 6.86 -23.91 -4.16
N SER A 329 7.35 -24.87 -3.40
CA SER A 329 7.94 -26.10 -3.92
C SER A 329 7.44 -27.33 -3.19
N GLU A 330 7.00 -28.33 -3.94
CA GLU A 330 6.70 -29.66 -3.44
C GLU A 330 7.93 -30.54 -3.60
N GLN A 331 8.73 -30.65 -2.53
CA GLN A 331 9.98 -31.44 -2.53
C GLN A 331 9.69 -32.95 -2.62
N THR A 332 8.69 -33.38 -1.89
CA THR A 332 8.15 -34.74 -1.90
C THR A 332 6.64 -34.66 -1.67
N LYS A 333 5.90 -35.77 -1.83
CA LYS A 333 4.46 -35.84 -1.56
C LYS A 333 4.07 -35.49 -0.13
N TRP A 334 5.02 -35.54 0.81
CA TRP A 334 4.80 -35.24 2.22
C TRP A 334 5.52 -33.98 2.72
N LEU A 335 6.39 -33.34 1.90
CA LEU A 335 7.16 -32.16 2.27
C LEU A 335 7.00 -31.04 1.24
N LYS A 336 6.47 -29.92 1.68
CA LYS A 336 6.37 -28.68 0.91
C LYS A 336 7.21 -27.59 1.56
N MET A 337 7.80 -26.74 0.73
CA MET A 337 8.58 -25.57 1.14
C MET A 337 7.97 -24.30 0.53
N ALA A 338 7.87 -23.25 1.31
CA ALA A 338 7.50 -21.92 0.85
C ALA A 338 8.59 -20.93 1.25
N LEU A 339 9.08 -20.15 0.30
CA LEU A 339 10.01 -19.05 0.52
C LEU A 339 9.34 -17.76 0.05
N ASN A 340 9.34 -16.74 0.91
CA ASN A 340 8.99 -15.40 0.54
C ASN A 340 10.18 -14.50 0.84
N PHE A 341 10.54 -13.64 -0.08
CA PHE A 341 11.59 -12.65 0.09
C PHE A 341 11.16 -11.33 -0.57
N ALA A 342 11.31 -10.25 0.14
CA ALA A 342 11.10 -8.90 -0.37
C ALA A 342 12.21 -7.97 0.12
N TYR A 343 12.68 -7.12 -0.75
CA TYR A 343 13.57 -6.02 -0.47
C TYR A 343 12.97 -4.73 -1.03
N SER A 344 13.01 -3.67 -0.28
CA SER A 344 12.74 -2.34 -0.78
C SER A 344 13.77 -1.34 -0.26
N HIS A 345 14.14 -0.42 -1.12
CA HIS A 345 14.88 0.79 -0.78
C HIS A 345 13.99 1.99 -1.07
N THR A 346 13.81 2.85 -0.08
CA THR A 346 13.07 4.11 -0.25
C THR A 346 13.98 5.29 0.07
N GLY A 347 13.92 6.32 -0.77
CA GLY A 347 14.55 7.61 -0.54
C GLY A 347 13.49 8.70 -0.54
N GLY A 348 13.58 9.64 0.38
CA GLY A 348 12.65 10.76 0.45
C GLY A 348 13.30 12.03 0.91
N GLN A 349 12.89 13.16 0.33
CA GLN A 349 13.22 14.49 0.80
C GLN A 349 11.95 15.17 1.31
N TRP A 350 12.01 15.64 2.54
CA TRP A 350 10.84 16.08 3.28
C TRP A 350 10.76 17.59 3.40
N VAL A 351 9.56 18.11 3.19
CA VAL A 351 9.22 19.53 3.39
C VAL A 351 8.90 19.76 4.87
N ASN A 352 9.29 20.91 5.39
CA ASN A 352 8.95 21.30 6.75
C ASN A 352 7.45 21.58 6.91
N GLU A 353 6.70 20.57 7.36
CA GLU A 353 5.27 20.65 7.71
C GLU A 353 5.05 20.96 9.20
N SER A 354 6.05 21.44 9.95
CA SER A 354 5.98 21.57 11.40
C SER A 354 4.70 22.26 11.86
N ARG A 355 3.89 21.50 12.62
CA ARG A 355 2.64 21.97 13.24
C ARG A 355 2.85 22.45 14.67
N SER A 356 4.06 22.30 15.21
CA SER A 356 4.30 22.42 16.65
C SER A 356 4.94 23.71 17.10
N SER A 357 5.37 24.58 16.19
CA SER A 357 5.95 25.88 16.53
C SER A 357 4.99 27.03 16.25
N LEU A 358 5.14 28.13 16.99
CA LEU A 358 4.52 29.42 16.70
C LEU A 358 4.84 29.92 15.27
N ARG A 359 5.82 29.31 14.62
CA ARG A 359 6.17 29.49 13.22
C ARG A 359 5.53 28.33 12.46
N ALA A 360 4.44 28.60 11.77
CA ALA A 360 3.79 27.64 10.87
C ALA A 360 4.82 27.05 9.89
N GLY A 361 4.71 25.77 9.57
CA GLY A 361 5.53 25.14 8.53
C GLY A 361 5.40 25.84 7.18
N SER A 362 6.24 25.48 6.23
CA SER A 362 6.33 26.16 4.93
C SER A 362 5.00 26.31 4.21
N ILE A 363 4.13 25.30 4.24
CA ILE A 363 2.82 25.31 3.53
C ILE A 363 1.86 26.35 4.13
N LEU A 364 1.73 26.40 5.46
CA LEU A 364 0.85 27.39 6.10
C LEU A 364 1.41 28.82 5.98
N SER A 365 2.73 28.95 5.88
CA SER A 365 3.39 30.24 5.68
C SER A 365 3.02 30.88 4.35
N VAL A 366 2.71 30.09 3.30
CA VAL A 366 2.31 30.62 1.98
C VAL A 366 1.14 31.59 2.06
N VAL A 367 0.12 31.29 2.90
CA VAL A 367 -1.06 32.15 3.06
C VAL A 367 -0.90 33.23 4.12
N ASN A 368 0.14 33.15 4.96
CA ASN A 368 0.40 34.10 6.04
C ASN A 368 1.50 35.09 5.71
N THR A 369 2.29 34.84 4.68
CA THR A 369 3.38 35.72 4.29
C THR A 369 2.83 36.99 3.63
N PRO A 370 3.30 38.20 4.03
CA PRO A 370 2.88 39.42 3.41
C PRO A 370 3.13 39.46 1.91
N PRO A 371 2.17 39.91 1.11
CA PRO A 371 2.25 39.86 -0.34
C PRO A 371 3.34 40.77 -0.95
N PHE A 372 3.91 41.68 -0.20
CA PHE A 372 5.02 42.54 -0.64
C PHE A 372 6.40 42.00 -0.32
N MET A 373 6.51 40.91 0.47
CA MET A 373 7.79 40.23 0.68
C MET A 373 8.27 39.59 -0.61
N GLN A 374 9.58 39.63 -0.81
CA GLN A 374 10.21 39.03 -1.99
C GLN A 374 10.82 37.65 -1.66
N LYS A 375 11.13 36.90 -2.69
CA LYS A 375 11.83 35.62 -2.53
C LYS A 375 13.20 35.83 -1.86
N TRP A 376 13.95 36.78 -2.38
CA TRP A 376 15.32 37.07 -1.96
C TRP A 376 15.40 38.44 -1.29
N ASN A 377 16.31 38.58 -0.34
CA ASN A 377 16.62 39.83 0.31
C ASN A 377 17.06 40.87 -0.76
N PRO A 378 16.38 42.03 -0.86
CA PRO A 378 16.73 43.01 -1.88
C PRO A 378 18.16 43.60 -1.74
N TYR A 379 18.79 43.39 -0.61
CA TYR A 379 20.16 43.87 -0.33
C TYR A 379 21.23 42.77 -0.47
N ASP A 380 20.84 41.50 -0.40
CA ASP A 380 21.74 40.35 -0.61
C ASP A 380 20.99 39.20 -1.31
N PRO A 381 21.33 38.91 -2.58
CA PRO A 381 20.61 37.86 -3.35
C PRO A 381 20.93 36.44 -2.89
N ASN A 382 21.85 36.23 -1.95
CA ASN A 382 22.16 34.92 -1.38
C ASN A 382 21.28 34.59 -0.16
N GLU A 383 20.53 35.59 0.33
CA GLU A 383 19.68 35.46 1.49
C GLU A 383 18.19 35.48 1.10
N TYR A 384 17.37 34.69 1.78
CA TYR A 384 15.92 34.85 1.68
C TYR A 384 15.46 36.14 2.36
N ASP A 385 14.41 36.77 1.82
CA ASP A 385 13.73 37.89 2.47
C ASP A 385 12.92 37.37 3.66
N GLU A 386 13.40 37.61 4.87
CA GLU A 386 12.77 37.15 6.13
C GLU A 386 12.39 38.31 7.04
N GLN A 387 12.49 39.55 6.57
CA GLN A 387 12.20 40.74 7.35
C GLN A 387 11.33 41.72 6.56
N ALA A 388 10.23 42.14 7.19
CA ALA A 388 9.40 43.18 6.64
C ALA A 388 9.03 44.17 7.73
N TYR A 389 9.42 45.44 7.52
CA TYR A 389 9.07 46.58 8.37
C TYR A 389 9.27 46.35 9.88
N GLY A 390 10.43 45.76 10.24
CA GLY A 390 10.81 45.51 11.63
C GLY A 390 10.25 44.22 12.26
N ALA A 391 9.43 43.48 11.53
CA ALA A 391 8.94 42.18 11.96
C ALA A 391 9.70 41.06 11.25
N ARG A 392 10.14 40.03 12.00
CA ARG A 392 10.61 38.79 11.42
C ARG A 392 9.41 37.97 10.95
N ILE A 393 9.33 37.74 9.66
CA ILE A 393 8.23 37.01 9.04
C ILE A 393 8.82 35.79 8.34
N LEU A 394 8.12 34.66 8.48
CA LEU A 394 8.58 33.41 7.88
C LEU A 394 8.34 33.43 6.38
N ASN A 395 9.42 33.44 5.61
CA ASN A 395 9.38 33.19 4.17
C ASN A 395 9.14 31.70 3.93
N PRO A 396 8.12 31.30 3.16
CA PRO A 396 7.84 29.88 2.90
C PRO A 396 9.01 29.12 2.29
N LEU A 397 9.78 29.76 1.42
CA LEU A 397 10.94 29.16 0.78
C LEU A 397 12.11 29.04 1.74
N ALA A 398 12.33 30.04 2.62
CA ALA A 398 13.31 29.96 3.69
C ALA A 398 12.97 28.83 4.69
N ALA A 399 11.69 28.67 5.01
CA ALA A 399 11.23 27.59 5.87
C ALA A 399 11.48 26.18 5.26
N ASN A 400 11.62 26.11 3.93
CA ASN A 400 11.88 24.89 3.18
C ASN A 400 13.33 24.84 2.63
N ALA A 401 14.21 25.73 3.09
CA ALA A 401 15.59 25.81 2.57
C ALA A 401 16.46 24.63 2.98
N ALA A 402 16.22 24.07 4.17
CA ALA A 402 16.97 22.92 4.65
C ALA A 402 16.74 21.68 3.78
N ASP A 403 17.78 20.88 3.62
CA ASP A 403 17.68 19.55 3.04
C ASP A 403 17.43 18.55 4.16
N SER A 404 16.38 17.76 4.04
CA SER A 404 16.02 16.73 5.00
C SER A 404 15.72 15.44 4.25
N ASN A 405 16.66 14.52 4.23
CA ASN A 405 16.60 13.29 3.46
C ASN A 405 16.43 12.09 4.39
N THR A 406 15.63 11.12 3.97
CA THR A 406 15.51 9.83 4.65
C THR A 406 15.71 8.72 3.64
N ASN A 407 16.61 7.81 3.94
CA ASN A 407 16.84 6.59 3.16
C ASN A 407 16.55 5.38 4.05
N THR A 408 15.71 4.46 3.54
CA THR A 408 15.32 3.28 4.30
C THR A 408 15.50 2.03 3.46
N ASP A 409 16.26 1.07 3.99
CA ASP A 409 16.37 -0.29 3.46
C ASP A 409 15.49 -1.21 4.29
N HIS A 410 14.59 -1.92 3.64
CA HIS A 410 13.68 -2.86 4.28
C HIS A 410 13.79 -4.24 3.65
N ILE A 411 14.00 -5.25 4.48
CA ILE A 411 14.02 -6.67 4.11
C ILE A 411 12.92 -7.39 4.89
N ASN A 412 12.06 -8.09 4.18
CA ASN A 412 11.08 -9.00 4.75
C ASN A 412 11.25 -10.38 4.12
N GLY A 413 11.39 -11.42 4.94
CA GLY A 413 11.60 -12.77 4.42
C GLY A 413 11.05 -13.85 5.33
N SER A 414 10.54 -14.92 4.73
CA SER A 414 10.12 -16.10 5.48
C SER A 414 10.45 -17.38 4.74
N LEU A 415 10.82 -18.40 5.50
CA LEU A 415 11.02 -19.77 5.03
C LEU A 415 10.11 -20.69 5.84
N GLY A 416 9.21 -21.38 5.16
CA GLY A 416 8.25 -22.29 5.75
C GLY A 416 8.38 -23.71 5.20
N PHE A 417 8.20 -24.69 6.06
CA PHE A 417 8.09 -26.10 5.68
C PHE A 417 6.77 -26.65 6.19
N THR A 418 6.06 -27.36 5.32
CA THR A 418 4.85 -28.09 5.67
C THR A 418 5.07 -29.56 5.48
N VAL A 419 4.85 -30.34 6.53
CA VAL A 419 4.98 -31.80 6.57
C VAL A 419 3.59 -32.42 6.69
N ASP A 420 3.17 -33.18 5.70
CA ASP A 420 1.98 -34.02 5.76
C ASP A 420 2.32 -35.31 6.53
N ILE A 421 2.04 -35.33 7.86
CA ILE A 421 2.41 -36.45 8.75
C ILE A 421 1.51 -37.67 8.52
N TYR A 422 0.20 -37.39 8.42
CA TYR A 422 -0.84 -38.41 8.21
C TYR A 422 -2.02 -37.78 7.48
N LYS A 423 -2.96 -38.58 6.99
CA LYS A 423 -4.17 -38.07 6.32
C LYS A 423 -4.88 -37.05 7.19
N GLY A 424 -4.90 -35.80 6.74
CA GLY A 424 -5.50 -34.67 7.46
C GLY A 424 -4.62 -34.05 8.55
N LEU A 425 -3.49 -34.69 8.96
CA LEU A 425 -2.58 -34.16 10.00
C LEU A 425 -1.35 -33.53 9.35
N LYS A 426 -1.19 -32.22 9.55
CA LYS A 426 -0.10 -31.43 8.97
C LYS A 426 0.65 -30.69 10.08
N PHE A 427 1.97 -30.64 9.94
CA PHE A 427 2.83 -29.79 10.75
C PHE A 427 3.46 -28.74 9.85
N LYS A 428 3.31 -27.47 10.22
CA LYS A 428 3.94 -26.34 9.53
C LYS A 428 4.90 -25.64 10.49
N THR A 429 6.13 -25.42 10.06
CA THR A 429 7.10 -24.58 10.74
C THR A 429 7.49 -23.42 9.84
N THR A 430 7.58 -22.21 10.38
CA THR A 430 7.93 -21.00 9.64
C THR A 430 8.94 -20.20 10.44
N PHE A 431 10.02 -19.80 9.80
CA PHE A 431 10.95 -18.79 10.32
C PHE A 431 10.84 -17.54 9.47
N GLY A 432 10.61 -16.41 10.11
CA GLY A 432 10.47 -15.11 9.45
C GLY A 432 11.41 -14.08 10.03
N ILE A 433 11.85 -13.15 9.20
CA ILE A 433 12.66 -11.99 9.57
C ILE A 433 12.10 -10.72 8.96
N GLU A 434 12.22 -9.63 9.69
CA GLU A 434 12.01 -8.27 9.21
C GLU A 434 13.19 -7.40 9.67
N LEU A 435 13.82 -6.69 8.75
CA LEU A 435 14.93 -5.79 9.00
C LEU A 435 14.65 -4.46 8.33
N THR A 436 14.67 -3.39 9.12
CA THR A 436 14.61 -2.02 8.63
C THR A 436 15.86 -1.28 9.09
N ASN A 437 16.61 -0.72 8.15
CA ASN A 437 17.68 0.23 8.43
C ASN A 437 17.26 1.57 7.86
N GLU A 438 17.29 2.60 8.68
CA GLU A 438 16.95 3.96 8.29
C GLU A 438 18.14 4.88 8.56
N HIS A 439 18.41 5.73 7.60
CA HIS A 439 19.36 6.83 7.70
C HIS A 439 18.63 8.13 7.36
N TRP A 440 18.61 9.06 8.29
CA TRP A 440 18.08 10.40 8.09
C TRP A 440 19.22 11.39 8.22
N ASP A 441 19.29 12.35 7.29
CA ASP A 441 20.22 13.47 7.30
C ASP A 441 19.48 14.80 7.12
N TYR A 442 20.01 15.81 7.78
CA TYR A 442 19.53 17.19 7.72
C TYR A 442 20.69 18.13 7.50
N TYR A 443 20.53 19.05 6.57
CA TYR A 443 21.48 20.11 6.31
C TYR A 443 20.80 21.46 6.19
N LEU A 444 21.29 22.45 6.92
CA LEU A 444 20.88 23.84 6.83
C LEU A 444 22.09 24.68 6.43
N ASP A 445 21.98 25.32 5.27
CA ASP A 445 23.00 26.22 4.72
C ASP A 445 23.30 27.40 5.66
N PRO A 446 24.60 27.77 5.86
CA PRO A 446 25.01 28.84 6.77
C PRO A 446 24.63 30.24 6.32
N ILE A 447 24.19 30.45 5.07
CA ILE A 447 24.07 31.79 4.47
C ILE A 447 22.59 32.14 4.21
N SER A 448 21.86 31.26 3.56
CA SER A 448 20.58 31.57 2.91
C SER A 448 19.46 31.98 3.85
N THR A 449 19.43 31.47 5.07
CA THR A 449 18.38 31.74 6.06
C THR A 449 18.89 32.42 7.33
N SER A 450 18.03 33.14 8.05
CA SER A 450 18.41 33.73 9.34
C SER A 450 18.76 32.69 10.40
N ASP A 451 18.14 31.51 10.37
CA ASP A 451 18.44 30.41 11.28
C ASP A 451 19.80 29.77 10.92
N GLY A 452 20.08 29.61 9.61
CA GLY A 452 21.36 29.16 9.10
C GLY A 452 22.50 30.11 9.51
N ARG A 453 22.32 31.40 9.32
CA ARG A 453 23.30 32.42 9.75
C ARG A 453 23.50 32.44 11.26
N GLY A 454 22.40 32.27 12.03
CA GLY A 454 22.44 32.23 13.50
C GLY A 454 23.23 31.06 14.04
N THR A 455 23.21 29.92 13.37
CA THR A 455 23.97 28.70 13.72
C THR A 455 25.27 28.55 12.94
N LYS A 456 25.50 29.40 11.94
CA LYS A 456 26.56 29.24 10.91
C LYS A 456 26.45 27.89 10.21
N GLY A 457 25.23 27.51 9.86
CA GLY A 457 24.90 26.20 9.31
C GLY A 457 24.70 25.12 10.38
N ARG A 458 23.91 24.10 10.04
CA ARG A 458 23.60 22.97 10.92
C ARG A 458 23.54 21.68 10.12
N VAL A 459 24.10 20.62 10.68
CA VAL A 459 23.98 19.25 10.19
C VAL A 459 23.46 18.35 11.28
N GLU A 460 22.57 17.43 10.90
CA GLU A 460 22.09 16.37 11.81
C GLU A 460 22.09 15.06 11.05
N GLU A 461 22.41 13.98 11.73
CA GLU A 461 22.36 12.62 11.20
C GLU A 461 21.71 11.69 12.22
N SER A 462 20.87 10.79 11.77
CA SER A 462 20.38 9.70 12.59
C SER A 462 20.41 8.37 11.84
N PHE A 463 20.77 7.33 12.57
CA PHE A 463 20.76 5.95 12.09
C PHE A 463 19.88 5.13 13.02
N SER A 464 18.93 4.40 12.46
CA SER A 464 18.14 3.46 13.22
C SER A 464 18.13 2.09 12.55
N ARG A 465 18.05 1.06 13.38
CA ARG A 465 17.91 -0.33 12.94
C ARG A 465 16.86 -1.02 13.77
N ASN A 466 15.85 -1.56 13.12
CA ASN A 466 14.88 -2.47 13.70
C ASN A 466 15.07 -3.87 13.10
N PHE A 467 15.32 -4.86 13.95
CA PHE A 467 15.45 -6.26 13.54
C PHE A 467 14.46 -7.11 14.33
N GLU A 468 13.58 -7.78 13.62
CA GLU A 468 12.57 -8.66 14.17
C GLU A 468 12.68 -10.05 13.57
N TRP A 469 12.48 -11.08 14.39
CA TRP A 469 12.31 -12.44 13.91
C TRP A 469 11.12 -13.12 14.56
N LEU A 470 10.48 -13.99 13.80
CA LEU A 470 9.36 -14.83 14.20
C LEU A 470 9.72 -16.29 13.95
N PHE A 471 9.47 -17.15 14.92
CA PHE A 471 9.50 -18.60 14.75
C PHE A 471 8.14 -19.18 15.14
N GLU A 472 7.49 -19.84 14.19
CA GLU A 472 6.14 -20.34 14.32
C GLU A 472 6.07 -21.83 14.04
N ASN A 473 5.32 -22.57 14.86
CA ASN A 473 5.10 -24.00 14.73
C ASN A 473 3.59 -24.26 14.88
N LEU A 474 2.98 -24.86 13.87
CA LEU A 474 1.55 -25.14 13.80
C LEU A 474 1.29 -26.61 13.51
N LEU A 475 0.39 -27.20 14.27
CA LEU A 475 -0.13 -28.55 14.02
C LEU A 475 -1.62 -28.43 13.67
N THR A 476 -1.99 -28.89 12.50
CA THR A 476 -3.38 -28.83 12.00
C THR A 476 -3.89 -30.23 11.72
N TYR A 477 -5.11 -30.52 12.17
CA TYR A 477 -5.82 -31.76 11.85
C TYR A 477 -7.18 -31.46 11.23
N ASP A 478 -7.34 -31.84 9.96
CA ASP A 478 -8.58 -31.67 9.20
C ASP A 478 -9.21 -33.03 8.95
N CYS A 479 -10.47 -33.21 9.34
CA CYS A 479 -11.21 -34.41 9.03
C CYS A 479 -12.66 -34.11 8.59
N SER A 480 -13.12 -34.93 7.65
CA SER A 480 -14.50 -34.87 7.15
C SER A 480 -15.12 -36.26 7.16
N PHE A 481 -16.31 -36.39 7.74
CA PHE A 481 -17.07 -37.62 7.75
C PHE A 481 -18.57 -37.32 7.59
N ASN A 482 -19.20 -37.89 6.61
CA ASN A 482 -20.58 -37.57 6.21
C ASN A 482 -20.78 -36.06 6.01
N LYS A 483 -21.64 -35.43 6.84
CA LYS A 483 -21.94 -33.99 6.84
C LYS A 483 -21.09 -33.20 7.84
N HIS A 484 -20.18 -33.82 8.56
CA HIS A 484 -19.34 -33.20 9.57
C HIS A 484 -17.99 -32.86 9.00
N ASN A 485 -17.56 -31.62 9.16
CA ASN A 485 -16.21 -31.14 8.87
C ASN A 485 -15.62 -30.54 10.13
N LEU A 486 -14.48 -31.02 10.55
CA LEU A 486 -13.78 -30.59 11.77
C LEU A 486 -12.34 -30.20 11.39
N SER A 487 -11.93 -29.01 11.81
CA SER A 487 -10.55 -28.53 11.72
C SER A 487 -10.07 -28.13 13.12
N ILE A 488 -8.96 -28.72 13.55
CA ILE A 488 -8.32 -28.40 14.83
C ILE A 488 -6.91 -27.88 14.52
N LEU A 489 -6.56 -26.74 15.08
CA LEU A 489 -5.24 -26.15 14.99
C LEU A 489 -4.70 -25.89 16.39
N GLY A 490 -3.46 -26.29 16.63
CA GLY A 490 -2.68 -25.93 17.80
C GLY A 490 -1.34 -25.35 17.36
N GLY A 491 -0.83 -24.35 18.07
CA GLY A 491 0.42 -23.73 17.68
C GLY A 491 1.17 -23.04 18.80
N ALA A 492 2.47 -22.83 18.56
CA ALA A 492 3.36 -22.06 19.39
C ALA A 492 4.16 -21.09 18.52
N THR A 493 4.26 -19.85 18.97
CA THR A 493 5.03 -18.81 18.29
C THR A 493 6.00 -18.14 19.25
N GLN A 494 7.17 -17.79 18.73
CA GLN A 494 8.19 -17.00 19.44
C GLN A 494 8.60 -15.84 18.53
N GLN A 495 8.68 -14.65 19.10
CA GLN A 495 9.01 -13.41 18.40
C GLN A 495 9.96 -12.58 19.26
N ARG A 496 10.91 -11.93 18.61
CA ARG A 496 11.79 -10.95 19.25
C ARG A 496 12.04 -9.80 18.30
N ALA A 497 11.93 -8.59 18.82
CA ALA A 497 12.36 -7.39 18.13
C ALA A 497 13.47 -6.70 18.92
N GLN A 498 14.40 -6.06 18.18
CA GLN A 498 15.49 -5.27 18.69
C GLN A 498 15.56 -3.97 17.88
N TYR A 499 15.50 -2.86 18.60
CA TYR A 499 15.65 -1.52 18.02
C TYR A 499 16.90 -0.87 18.58
N ASN A 500 17.71 -0.28 17.70
CA ASN A 500 18.87 0.53 18.05
C ASN A 500 18.83 1.81 17.21
N ALA A 501 19.10 2.95 17.82
CA ALA A 501 19.24 4.22 17.13
C ALA A 501 20.37 5.04 17.72
N SER A 502 20.96 5.87 16.89
CA SER A 502 21.93 6.91 17.27
C SER A 502 21.63 8.16 16.45
N TRP A 503 21.81 9.33 17.06
CA TRP A 503 21.62 10.60 16.41
C TRP A 503 22.70 11.59 16.84
N MET A 504 23.11 12.45 15.95
CA MET A 504 24.14 13.45 16.13
C MET A 504 23.71 14.74 15.47
N ALA A 505 24.09 15.86 16.08
CA ALA A 505 23.87 17.19 15.52
C ALA A 505 25.11 18.05 15.74
N GLY A 506 25.38 18.91 14.77
CA GLY A 506 26.48 19.87 14.82
C GLY A 506 26.15 21.17 14.09
N PHE A 507 26.87 22.21 14.41
CA PHE A 507 26.70 23.55 13.86
C PHE A 507 28.05 24.23 13.68
N ASP A 508 28.05 25.47 13.16
CA ASP A 508 29.28 26.22 12.81
C ASP A 508 30.07 25.46 11.75
N LEU A 509 29.49 25.35 10.55
CA LEU A 509 30.04 24.55 9.45
C LEU A 509 31.26 25.24 8.85
N ALA A 510 32.25 24.47 8.44
CA ALA A 510 33.43 24.98 7.77
C ALA A 510 33.05 25.55 6.38
N GLU A 511 33.35 26.83 6.14
CA GLU A 511 33.04 27.53 4.87
C GLU A 511 33.65 26.87 3.63
N SER A 512 34.72 26.09 3.81
CA SER A 512 35.41 25.40 2.71
C SER A 512 34.68 24.16 2.14
N TYR A 513 33.55 23.75 2.73
CA TYR A 513 32.84 22.55 2.32
C TYR A 513 31.32 22.75 2.34
N PRO A 514 30.77 23.67 1.53
CA PRO A 514 29.33 24.00 1.58
C PRO A 514 28.43 22.84 1.19
N ASP A 515 28.94 21.84 0.47
CA ASP A 515 28.15 20.71 -0.05
C ASP A 515 28.32 19.42 0.79
N ILE A 516 29.03 19.49 1.93
CA ILE A 516 29.19 18.30 2.79
C ILE A 516 28.13 18.28 3.87
N HIS A 517 27.12 17.45 3.65
CA HIS A 517 26.03 17.17 4.59
C HIS A 517 26.46 16.12 5.62
N SER A 518 27.57 16.31 6.29
CA SER A 518 28.10 15.37 7.28
C SER A 518 28.44 16.07 8.59
N ILE A 519 28.26 15.37 9.68
CA ILE A 519 28.63 15.83 11.02
C ILE A 519 30.11 16.23 11.12
N SER A 520 30.96 15.63 10.29
CA SER A 520 32.41 15.96 10.24
C SER A 520 32.70 17.37 9.73
N ALA A 521 31.75 18.03 9.06
CA ALA A 521 31.87 19.42 8.61
C ALA A 521 31.60 20.44 9.72
N ALA A 522 31.02 20.01 10.87
CA ALA A 522 30.72 20.88 11.99
C ALA A 522 31.93 21.13 12.89
N ASN A 523 32.19 22.40 13.19
CA ASN A 523 33.24 22.79 14.15
C ASN A 523 32.78 22.55 15.60
N GLN A 524 31.46 22.50 15.85
CA GLN A 524 30.87 22.33 17.16
C GLN A 524 29.77 21.28 17.13
N LEU A 525 29.80 20.38 18.12
CA LEU A 525 28.72 19.41 18.33
C LEU A 525 27.67 20.01 19.26
N ASP A 526 26.39 19.79 18.91
CA ASP A 526 25.25 20.06 19.77
C ASP A 526 25.05 18.88 20.74
N LYS A 527 25.69 18.95 21.92
CA LYS A 527 25.69 17.84 22.87
C LYS A 527 24.31 17.45 23.36
N ASP A 528 23.36 18.40 23.41
CA ASP A 528 22.00 18.17 23.84
C ASP A 528 21.16 17.48 22.75
N ALA A 529 21.59 17.57 21.50
CA ALA A 529 20.99 16.94 20.34
C ALA A 529 21.75 15.68 19.87
N CYS A 530 22.69 15.15 20.67
CA CYS A 530 23.39 13.90 20.41
C CYS A 530 22.95 12.82 21.38
N GLY A 531 22.77 11.59 20.89
CA GLY A 531 22.37 10.50 21.77
C GLY A 531 22.27 9.14 21.08
N SER A 532 21.83 8.18 21.85
CA SER A 532 21.51 6.84 21.36
C SER A 532 20.41 6.21 22.19
N SER A 533 19.68 5.29 21.60
CA SER A 533 18.69 4.48 22.29
C SER A 533 18.74 3.02 21.84
N ALA A 534 18.38 2.12 22.75
CA ALA A 534 18.23 0.72 22.44
C ALA A 534 17.04 0.14 23.20
N SER A 535 16.25 -0.68 22.53
CA SER A 535 15.17 -1.43 23.16
C SER A 535 15.05 -2.82 22.56
N ALA A 536 14.52 -3.74 23.36
CA ALA A 536 14.20 -5.07 22.85
C ALA A 536 12.96 -5.60 23.58
N TRP A 537 12.18 -6.41 22.88
CA TRP A 537 11.07 -7.14 23.47
C TRP A 537 10.97 -8.56 22.91
N THR A 538 10.34 -9.41 23.67
CA THR A 538 10.05 -10.79 23.28
C THR A 538 8.60 -11.11 23.52
N LEU A 539 8.04 -11.98 22.66
CA LEU A 539 6.68 -12.48 22.79
C LEU A 539 6.71 -14.00 22.54
N ALA A 540 6.16 -14.76 23.48
CA ALA A 540 5.93 -16.19 23.32
C ALA A 540 4.42 -16.46 23.45
N SER A 541 3.85 -17.24 22.53
CA SER A 541 2.42 -17.46 22.49
C SER A 541 2.07 -18.91 22.21
N PHE A 542 0.99 -19.35 22.85
CA PHE A 542 0.30 -20.61 22.52
C PHE A 542 -1.07 -20.27 21.97
N LEU A 543 -1.45 -20.93 20.89
CA LEU A 543 -2.72 -20.66 20.23
C LEU A 543 -3.44 -21.97 19.86
N GLY A 544 -4.75 -21.90 19.77
CA GLY A 544 -5.58 -23.02 19.37
C GLY A 544 -6.85 -22.52 18.68
N ARG A 545 -7.33 -23.31 17.70
CA ARG A 545 -8.60 -23.11 17.04
C ARG A 545 -9.31 -24.44 16.85
N ILE A 546 -10.61 -24.43 17.07
CA ILE A 546 -11.50 -25.51 16.67
C ILE A 546 -12.55 -24.90 15.75
N ALA A 547 -12.64 -25.38 14.52
CA ALA A 547 -13.67 -25.00 13.57
C ALA A 547 -14.47 -26.24 13.20
N TYR A 548 -15.78 -26.18 13.44
CA TYR A 548 -16.72 -27.25 13.16
C TYR A 548 -17.82 -26.77 12.22
N ASN A 549 -18.10 -27.53 11.19
CA ASN A 549 -19.14 -27.25 10.21
C ASN A 549 -19.99 -28.52 9.99
N TYR A 550 -21.28 -28.41 10.23
CA TYR A 550 -22.26 -29.45 9.96
C TYR A 550 -23.18 -29.05 8.78
N ASP A 551 -23.08 -29.79 7.67
CA ASP A 551 -23.89 -29.62 6.45
C ASP A 551 -23.91 -28.18 5.89
N SER A 552 -22.85 -27.40 6.12
CA SER A 552 -22.76 -25.94 5.81
C SER A 552 -23.93 -25.11 6.37
N ARG A 553 -24.59 -25.60 7.44
CA ARG A 553 -25.74 -24.97 8.12
C ARG A 553 -25.43 -24.52 9.53
N TYR A 554 -24.66 -25.34 10.27
CA TYR A 554 -24.25 -25.00 11.63
C TYR A 554 -22.74 -24.90 11.67
N LEU A 555 -22.24 -23.69 11.93
CA LEU A 555 -20.85 -23.38 11.97
C LEU A 555 -20.49 -22.89 13.39
N LEU A 556 -19.42 -23.46 13.95
CA LEU A 556 -18.87 -23.07 15.24
C LEU A 556 -17.36 -22.89 15.10
N THR A 557 -16.86 -21.74 15.51
CA THR A 557 -15.41 -21.50 15.61
C THR A 557 -15.07 -21.02 17.00
N VAL A 558 -14.11 -21.69 17.63
CA VAL A 558 -13.57 -21.33 18.95
C VAL A 558 -12.08 -21.06 18.78
N ASN A 559 -11.63 -19.87 19.19
CA ASN A 559 -10.24 -19.48 19.19
C ASN A 559 -9.76 -19.29 20.63
N PHE A 560 -8.54 -19.73 20.90
CA PHE A 560 -7.84 -19.54 22.15
C PHE A 560 -6.42 -19.05 21.85
N ARG A 561 -5.94 -18.09 22.65
CA ARG A 561 -4.54 -17.66 22.62
C ARG A 561 -4.10 -17.21 24.00
N ALA A 562 -2.88 -17.58 24.38
CA ALA A 562 -2.19 -17.11 25.56
C ALA A 562 -0.86 -16.49 25.16
N ASP A 563 -0.62 -15.24 25.56
CA ASP A 563 0.56 -14.47 25.21
C ASP A 563 1.37 -14.15 26.48
N GLY A 564 2.67 -14.43 26.45
CA GLY A 564 3.65 -13.99 27.42
C GLY A 564 4.58 -12.95 26.79
N SER A 565 4.52 -11.70 27.25
CA SER A 565 5.31 -10.59 26.71
C SER A 565 6.26 -10.02 27.73
N SER A 566 7.50 -9.74 27.32
CA SER A 566 8.49 -9.04 28.16
C SER A 566 8.15 -7.56 28.42
N LYS A 567 7.14 -7.01 27.75
CA LYS A 567 6.66 -5.62 27.97
C LYS A 567 5.79 -5.48 29.23
N PHE A 568 5.31 -6.59 29.78
CA PHE A 568 4.54 -6.59 31.01
C PHE A 568 5.43 -6.98 32.20
N ASN A 569 5.38 -6.22 33.30
CA ASN A 569 5.97 -6.63 34.56
C ASN A 569 5.26 -7.87 35.08
N LYS A 570 6.04 -8.75 35.76
CA LYS A 570 5.51 -9.92 36.45
C LYS A 570 4.68 -9.50 37.66
#